data_0b3da8d0346382d8bce8b901a487b861
#
_entry.id   0b3da8d0346382d8bce8b901a487b861
#
_cell.length_a   1.000
_cell.length_b   1.000
_cell.length_c   1.000
_cell.angle_alpha   90.00
_cell.angle_beta   90.00
_cell.angle_gamma   90.00
#
_symmetry.space_group_name_H-M   'P 1'
#
loop_
_entity.id
_entity.type
_entity.pdbx_description
1 polymer ?
#
loop_
_entity_poly.entity_id
_entity_poly.type
_entity_poly.pdbx_seq_one_letter_code
_entity_poly.pdbx_strand_id
1 'polypeptide(L)'
;MTDIKNIRNFSIIAHIDHGKSTLADRFIQVCGGLTQRELKEQVLDSMELERERGITIKAQSVTLYYKARDGETYQLNFIDTPGHVDFSYEVSRSLSACEGALLVVDAAQGVEAQSVANCYTAIEQDLEVLPVLNKIDLPQAEPDMVINEIEEIIGLNAHDACRVSAKTGVGVDDLLEQLVERIPAPEGEREGNMQALIIDSWFDNYLGVISLVRMKHGRLKKGDKILVKSTGQTHVVDQLGIFTPKRTETKHLEAGEVGWVSGSIKDIHGAPVGDTLTLAKTPDVPALPGFKKVKPQVYAGMFPVSADDYEDFRDALAKLTLNDASLFYEPETSDALGFGFRVGFLGMLHMEIIQERLEREYDLDLITTAPTVVYEIMQVDESVLYVDNPSKLPDANKIEEFREPIARVNILVPQEFVGNVITLCVERRGSQINMQYLGKQVALTYDIPMAEVVLDFFDRIKSVSRGFASMDYAFERFEATKLVRVDVLINGDKVDALAMICHLDQSAYRGRALCEKMKELVPRQMFDVAIQAAIGNKVIARQTVKALRKNVTAKCYGGDVSRKKKLLQKQKEGKKRMKQVGNVEIPQEAFLAVLKVDD
;
A
#
# COMPACT_ATOMS: atom_id res chain seq x y z
N MET A 1 28.79 -12.20 23.30
CA MET A 1 27.55 -12.91 22.95
C MET A 1 26.52 -12.51 23.97
N THR A 2 25.41 -11.97 23.56
CA THR A 2 24.32 -11.58 24.45
C THR A 2 23.55 -12.84 24.87
N ASP A 3 23.26 -13.04 26.14
CA ASP A 3 22.40 -14.15 26.59
C ASP A 3 20.99 -13.94 26.00
N ILE A 4 20.28 -15.02 25.64
CA ILE A 4 18.93 -14.94 25.08
C ILE A 4 17.97 -14.18 26.02
N LYS A 5 18.13 -14.32 27.33
CA LYS A 5 17.37 -13.58 28.35
C LYS A 5 17.54 -12.06 28.28
N ASN A 6 18.65 -11.59 27.71
CA ASN A 6 18.96 -10.16 27.52
C ASN A 6 18.69 -9.67 26.08
N ILE A 7 17.93 -10.42 25.28
CA ILE A 7 17.46 -9.99 23.96
C ILE A 7 16.02 -9.48 24.11
N ARG A 8 15.70 -8.39 23.40
CA ARG A 8 14.34 -7.86 23.25
C ARG A 8 14.05 -7.59 21.79
N ASN A 9 13.05 -8.24 21.24
CA ASN A 9 12.58 -8.00 19.88
C ASN A 9 11.25 -7.25 19.94
N PHE A 10 11.20 -6.08 19.39
CA PHE A 10 10.02 -5.23 19.47
C PHE A 10 9.84 -4.39 18.21
N SER A 11 8.62 -3.92 18.04
CA SER A 11 8.24 -2.98 16.99
C SER A 11 7.58 -1.76 17.58
N ILE A 12 7.48 -0.68 16.79
CA ILE A 12 6.71 0.51 17.15
C ILE A 12 5.45 0.55 16.28
N ILE A 13 4.31 0.57 16.92
CA ILE A 13 2.99 0.75 16.32
C ILE A 13 2.58 2.21 16.55
N ALA A 14 2.29 2.95 15.50
CA ALA A 14 1.87 4.34 15.60
C ALA A 14 1.02 4.72 14.39
N HIS A 15 0.13 5.69 14.58
CA HIS A 15 -0.47 6.39 13.46
C HIS A 15 0.55 7.29 12.75
N ILE A 16 0.25 7.67 11.51
CA ILE A 16 1.05 8.64 10.74
C ILE A 16 1.18 9.91 11.57
N ASP A 17 2.38 10.51 11.58
CA ASP A 17 2.73 11.72 12.34
C ASP A 17 2.70 11.63 13.88
N HIS A 18 2.44 10.47 14.49
CA HIS A 18 2.56 10.29 15.95
C HIS A 18 4.01 10.26 16.44
N GLY A 19 4.99 10.32 15.52
CA GLY A 19 6.40 10.46 15.85
C GLY A 19 7.17 9.15 15.97
N LYS A 20 6.74 8.09 15.27
CA LYS A 20 7.39 6.79 15.20
C LYS A 20 8.86 6.89 14.80
N SER A 21 9.16 7.43 13.62
CA SER A 21 10.54 7.56 13.09
C SER A 21 11.41 8.45 13.98
N THR A 22 10.84 9.51 14.57
CA THR A 22 11.56 10.38 15.52
C THR A 22 11.94 9.62 16.81
N LEU A 23 11.06 8.75 17.31
CA LEU A 23 11.35 7.93 18.49
C LEU A 23 12.40 6.87 18.17
N ALA A 24 12.34 6.25 17.00
CA ALA A 24 13.33 5.31 16.50
C ALA A 24 14.73 5.96 16.39
N ASP A 25 14.83 7.14 15.81
CA ASP A 25 16.08 7.93 15.76
C ASP A 25 16.63 8.20 17.15
N ARG A 26 15.74 8.48 18.10
CA ARG A 26 16.14 8.75 19.49
C ARG A 26 16.69 7.47 20.15
N PHE A 27 16.11 6.31 19.94
CA PHE A 27 16.66 5.03 20.42
C PHE A 27 18.05 4.76 19.83
N ILE A 28 18.24 4.98 18.53
CA ILE A 28 19.55 4.84 17.86
C ILE A 28 20.57 5.77 18.50
N GLN A 29 20.18 7.01 18.82
CA GLN A 29 21.05 8.00 19.44
C GLN A 29 21.44 7.61 20.87
N VAL A 30 20.48 7.23 21.71
CA VAL A 30 20.71 6.88 23.14
C VAL A 30 21.55 5.61 23.24
N CYS A 31 21.30 4.62 22.39
CA CYS A 31 22.06 3.36 22.38
C CYS A 31 23.42 3.48 21.65
N GLY A 32 23.79 4.66 21.17
CA GLY A 32 25.10 4.89 20.54
C GLY A 32 25.28 4.21 19.18
N GLY A 33 24.18 3.91 18.47
CA GLY A 33 24.20 3.25 17.17
C GLY A 33 24.85 4.10 16.05
N LEU A 34 24.82 5.45 16.20
CA LEU A 34 25.43 6.40 15.26
C LEU A 34 26.11 7.53 16.02
N THR A 35 27.17 8.09 15.43
CA THR A 35 27.81 9.32 15.95
C THR A 35 26.95 10.55 15.63
N GLN A 36 27.09 11.63 16.42
CA GLN A 36 26.37 12.88 16.18
C GLN A 36 26.53 13.47 14.76
N ARG A 37 27.63 13.16 14.07
CA ARG A 37 27.89 13.61 12.70
C ARG A 37 27.17 12.73 11.63
N GLU A 38 26.83 11.52 11.98
CA GLU A 38 26.15 10.54 11.10
C GLU A 38 24.63 10.57 11.29
N LEU A 39 24.15 11.18 12.38
CA LEU A 39 22.74 11.39 12.65
C LEU A 39 22.17 12.35 11.60
N LYS A 40 21.41 11.78 10.67
CA LYS A 40 20.46 12.50 9.81
C LYS A 40 19.08 12.26 10.40
N GLU A 41 18.16 13.13 10.14
CA GLU A 41 16.75 12.88 10.47
C GLU A 41 16.25 11.66 9.68
N GLN A 42 15.43 10.82 10.32
CA GLN A 42 14.83 9.62 9.74
C GLN A 42 15.88 8.62 9.20
N VAL A 43 16.78 8.19 10.09
CA VAL A 43 17.87 7.26 9.75
C VAL A 43 17.38 5.94 9.16
N LEU A 44 16.21 5.46 9.59
CA LEU A 44 15.61 4.20 9.14
C LEU A 44 14.82 4.36 7.85
N ASP A 45 14.30 5.54 7.53
CA ASP A 45 13.63 5.80 6.27
C ASP A 45 14.69 5.89 5.16
N SER A 46 15.13 4.73 4.66
CA SER A 46 16.26 4.62 3.74
C SER A 46 15.91 5.03 2.32
N MET A 47 14.63 4.93 1.95
CA MET A 47 14.13 5.32 0.63
C MET A 47 13.91 6.84 0.56
N GLU A 48 14.24 7.44 -0.58
CA GLU A 48 13.95 8.86 -0.82
C GLU A 48 12.44 9.12 -0.76
N LEU A 49 11.66 8.20 -1.26
CA LEU A 49 10.21 8.24 -1.28
C LEU A 49 9.59 8.23 0.14
N GLU A 50 10.17 7.47 1.09
CA GLU A 50 9.76 7.47 2.50
C GLU A 50 9.92 8.86 3.12
N ARG A 51 11.06 9.50 2.87
CA ARG A 51 11.37 10.85 3.38
C ARG A 51 10.53 11.94 2.74
N GLU A 52 10.28 11.86 1.44
CA GLU A 52 9.42 12.81 0.72
C GLU A 52 7.97 12.76 1.20
N ARG A 53 7.44 11.54 1.42
CA ARG A 53 6.05 11.35 1.84
C ARG A 53 5.86 11.36 3.37
N GLY A 54 6.94 11.31 4.15
CA GLY A 54 6.90 11.28 5.62
C GLY A 54 6.28 10.01 6.18
N ILE A 55 6.32 8.89 5.43
CA ILE A 55 5.77 7.59 5.84
C ILE A 55 6.81 6.50 5.69
N THR A 56 6.82 5.54 6.61
CA THR A 56 7.58 4.30 6.44
C THR A 56 6.85 3.40 5.46
N ILE A 57 7.53 3.00 4.40
CA ILE A 57 6.98 2.10 3.35
C ILE A 57 7.42 0.68 3.64
N LYS A 58 8.70 0.50 3.98
CA LYS A 58 9.30 -0.81 4.16
C LYS A 58 9.77 -1.02 5.60
N ALA A 59 9.45 -2.21 6.13
CA ALA A 59 9.98 -2.61 7.42
C ALA A 59 11.52 -2.72 7.40
N GLN A 60 12.17 -2.09 8.38
CA GLN A 60 13.60 -2.17 8.58
C GLN A 60 13.93 -2.68 9.97
N SER A 61 15.01 -3.43 10.11
CA SER A 61 15.45 -3.92 11.41
C SER A 61 16.76 -3.26 11.83
N VAL A 62 16.88 -2.94 13.11
CA VAL A 62 18.10 -2.42 13.70
C VAL A 62 18.38 -3.12 15.02
N THR A 63 19.61 -3.57 15.19
CA THR A 63 20.11 -4.10 16.45
C THR A 63 20.85 -3.02 17.20
N LEU A 64 20.41 -2.72 18.41
CA LEU A 64 20.98 -1.75 19.32
C LEU A 64 21.45 -2.45 20.60
N TYR A 65 22.43 -1.86 21.29
CA TYR A 65 22.90 -2.37 22.58
C TYR A 65 22.63 -1.30 23.66
N TYR A 66 21.80 -1.66 24.62
CA TYR A 66 21.43 -0.77 25.70
C TYR A 66 21.99 -1.27 27.04
N LYS A 67 22.70 -0.41 27.77
CA LYS A 67 23.16 -0.70 29.11
C LYS A 67 22.11 -0.21 30.10
N ALA A 68 21.36 -1.14 30.67
CA ALA A 68 20.28 -0.84 31.60
C ALA A 68 20.79 -0.48 33.01
N ARG A 69 19.90 0.06 33.85
CA ARG A 69 20.20 0.47 35.25
C ARG A 69 20.54 -0.70 36.16
N ASP A 70 20.14 -1.92 35.79
CA ASP A 70 20.51 -3.17 36.48
C ASP A 70 22.00 -3.55 36.26
N GLY A 71 22.70 -2.86 35.36
CA GLY A 71 24.09 -3.08 35.00
C GLY A 71 24.31 -4.05 33.85
N GLU A 72 23.27 -4.75 33.41
CA GLU A 72 23.31 -5.67 32.28
C GLU A 72 23.25 -4.92 30.92
N THR A 73 23.74 -5.57 29.89
CA THR A 73 23.62 -5.05 28.52
C THR A 73 22.60 -5.87 27.76
N TYR A 74 21.57 -5.18 27.28
CA TYR A 74 20.51 -5.76 26.48
C TYR A 74 20.75 -5.53 25.00
N GLN A 75 20.45 -6.56 24.21
CA GLN A 75 20.39 -6.46 22.75
C GLN A 75 18.94 -6.18 22.35
N LEU A 76 18.71 -5.00 21.82
CA LEU A 76 17.42 -4.52 21.38
C LEU A 76 17.33 -4.67 19.85
N ASN A 77 16.54 -5.61 19.38
CA ASN A 77 16.25 -5.75 17.96
C ASN A 77 14.93 -5.01 17.67
N PHE A 78 15.06 -3.82 17.15
CA PHE A 78 13.94 -2.99 16.76
C PHE A 78 13.57 -3.26 15.30
N ILE A 79 12.29 -3.53 15.03
CA ILE A 79 11.75 -3.69 13.70
C ILE A 79 10.79 -2.54 13.44
N ASP A 80 11.16 -1.64 12.55
CA ASP A 80 10.32 -0.51 12.14
C ASP A 80 9.19 -1.00 11.24
N THR A 81 7.96 -0.53 11.46
CA THR A 81 6.78 -0.97 10.71
C THR A 81 6.09 0.20 10.03
N PRO A 82 5.51 -0.01 8.84
CA PRO A 82 4.62 0.99 8.24
C PRO A 82 3.44 1.34 9.16
N GLY A 83 2.94 2.58 9.05
CA GLY A 83 1.78 3.04 9.84
C GLY A 83 0.46 3.02 9.07
N HIS A 84 0.47 2.88 7.74
CA HIS A 84 -0.72 3.02 6.90
C HIS A 84 -1.46 1.68 6.70
N VAL A 85 -2.79 1.75 6.57
CA VAL A 85 -3.66 0.56 6.41
C VAL A 85 -3.28 -0.31 5.20
N ASP A 86 -2.86 0.30 4.09
CA ASP A 86 -2.44 -0.42 2.88
C ASP A 86 -1.21 -1.32 3.11
N PHE A 87 -0.48 -1.13 4.21
CA PHE A 87 0.68 -1.93 4.60
C PHE A 87 0.42 -2.84 5.81
N SER A 88 -0.84 -3.09 6.17
CA SER A 88 -1.23 -3.94 7.31
C SER A 88 -0.60 -5.33 7.26
N TYR A 89 -0.39 -5.89 6.05
CA TYR A 89 0.31 -7.15 5.86
C TYR A 89 1.78 -7.09 6.31
N GLU A 90 2.50 -6.01 5.99
CA GLU A 90 3.88 -5.81 6.42
C GLU A 90 3.98 -5.58 7.92
N VAL A 91 3.01 -4.88 8.51
CA VAL A 91 2.89 -4.74 9.96
C VAL A 91 2.75 -6.10 10.62
N SER A 92 1.82 -6.93 10.16
CA SER A 92 1.58 -8.27 10.72
C SER A 92 2.83 -9.17 10.63
N ARG A 93 3.58 -9.12 9.51
CA ARG A 93 4.84 -9.87 9.33
C ARG A 93 5.92 -9.41 10.32
N SER A 94 6.08 -8.11 10.45
CA SER A 94 7.09 -7.51 11.34
C SER A 94 6.80 -7.84 12.79
N LEU A 95 5.54 -7.75 13.21
CA LEU A 95 5.09 -8.11 14.54
C LEU A 95 5.36 -9.59 14.85
N SER A 96 5.21 -10.50 13.88
CA SER A 96 5.48 -11.94 14.09
C SER A 96 6.95 -12.27 14.43
N ALA A 97 7.86 -11.32 14.20
CA ALA A 97 9.27 -11.44 14.57
C ALA A 97 9.57 -10.88 15.96
N CYS A 98 8.58 -10.28 16.63
CA CYS A 98 8.71 -9.59 17.91
C CYS A 98 8.08 -10.38 19.05
N GLU A 99 8.46 -10.03 20.27
CA GLU A 99 7.83 -10.45 21.52
C GLU A 99 7.05 -9.28 22.17
N GLY A 100 7.22 -8.05 21.65
CA GLY A 100 6.47 -6.90 22.15
C GLY A 100 6.32 -5.78 21.12
N ALA A 101 5.44 -4.84 21.43
CA ALA A 101 5.17 -3.66 20.62
C ALA A 101 5.01 -2.41 21.48
N LEU A 102 5.56 -1.29 21.02
CA LEU A 102 5.32 0.02 21.61
C LEU A 102 4.14 0.67 20.89
N LEU A 103 3.02 0.89 21.58
CA LEU A 103 1.89 1.64 21.06
C LEU A 103 2.12 3.13 21.30
N VAL A 104 2.60 3.84 20.30
CA VAL A 104 2.90 5.27 20.39
C VAL A 104 1.70 6.09 19.97
N VAL A 105 1.18 6.88 20.90
CA VAL A 105 0.04 7.78 20.70
C VAL A 105 0.48 9.23 20.94
N ASP A 106 0.09 10.13 20.05
CA ASP A 106 0.31 11.56 20.22
C ASP A 106 -0.57 12.10 21.36
N ALA A 107 0.05 12.68 22.39
CA ALA A 107 -0.65 13.21 23.54
C ALA A 107 -1.55 14.42 23.25
N ALA A 108 -1.46 15.01 22.05
CA ALA A 108 -2.30 16.12 21.61
C ALA A 108 -3.44 15.69 20.67
N GLN A 109 -3.25 14.60 19.90
CA GLN A 109 -4.23 14.11 18.92
C GLN A 109 -5.10 12.97 19.48
N GLY A 110 -4.53 12.15 20.40
CA GLY A 110 -5.23 11.01 20.96
C GLY A 110 -5.16 9.75 20.12
N VAL A 111 -6.08 8.82 20.36
CA VAL A 111 -6.14 7.52 19.69
C VAL A 111 -6.75 7.65 18.30
N GLU A 112 -6.11 7.01 17.32
CA GLU A 112 -6.51 6.98 15.91
C GLU A 112 -6.83 5.55 15.46
N ALA A 113 -7.71 5.37 14.44
CA ALA A 113 -8.21 4.06 14.02
C ALA A 113 -7.09 3.07 13.62
N GLN A 114 -6.03 3.54 12.97
CA GLN A 114 -4.89 2.70 12.59
C GLN A 114 -4.10 2.20 13.80
N SER A 115 -3.96 3.03 14.84
CA SER A 115 -3.34 2.60 16.11
C SER A 115 -4.14 1.48 16.76
N VAL A 116 -5.47 1.57 16.72
CA VAL A 116 -6.39 0.54 17.23
C VAL A 116 -6.22 -0.76 16.45
N ALA A 117 -6.31 -0.71 15.13
CA ALA A 117 -6.21 -1.88 14.26
C ALA A 117 -4.86 -2.62 14.42
N ASN A 118 -3.75 -1.86 14.40
CA ASN A 118 -2.42 -2.42 14.59
C ASN A 118 -2.20 -2.98 15.99
N CYS A 119 -2.79 -2.35 17.01
CA CYS A 119 -2.74 -2.84 18.38
C CYS A 119 -3.46 -4.19 18.52
N TYR A 120 -4.65 -4.33 17.94
CA TYR A 120 -5.35 -5.62 17.92
C TYR A 120 -4.55 -6.69 17.17
N THR A 121 -3.90 -6.35 16.05
CA THR A 121 -3.00 -7.28 15.35
C THR A 121 -1.84 -7.75 16.25
N ALA A 122 -1.29 -6.88 17.10
CA ALA A 122 -0.26 -7.26 18.05
C ALA A 122 -0.81 -8.17 19.17
N ILE A 123 -1.98 -7.86 19.71
CA ILE A 123 -2.65 -8.66 20.74
C ILE A 123 -3.03 -10.06 20.22
N GLU A 124 -3.55 -10.15 18.98
CA GLU A 124 -3.86 -11.43 18.33
C GLU A 124 -2.63 -12.34 18.12
N GLN A 125 -1.43 -11.76 18.13
CA GLN A 125 -0.15 -12.47 18.05
C GLN A 125 0.50 -12.70 19.42
N ASP A 126 -0.24 -12.49 20.52
CA ASP A 126 0.21 -12.66 21.90
C ASP A 126 1.43 -11.77 22.27
N LEU A 127 1.56 -10.58 21.66
CA LEU A 127 2.64 -9.66 21.97
C LEU A 127 2.31 -8.82 23.21
N GLU A 128 3.34 -8.55 24.03
CA GLU A 128 3.23 -7.56 25.11
C GLU A 128 3.17 -6.15 24.50
N VAL A 129 2.08 -5.42 24.74
CA VAL A 129 1.90 -4.06 24.21
C VAL A 129 2.14 -3.03 25.29
N LEU A 130 3.12 -2.15 25.06
CA LEU A 130 3.52 -1.08 25.98
C LEU A 130 3.00 0.27 25.46
N PRO A 131 2.02 0.92 26.13
CA PRO A 131 1.53 2.23 25.74
C PRO A 131 2.57 3.32 25.97
N VAL A 132 2.72 4.21 24.99
CA VAL A 132 3.67 5.35 25.02
C VAL A 132 2.97 6.62 24.55
N LEU A 133 2.91 7.63 25.40
CA LEU A 133 2.36 8.95 25.10
C LEU A 133 3.48 9.85 24.61
N ASN A 134 3.50 10.17 23.33
CA ASN A 134 4.52 11.01 22.71
C ASN A 134 4.07 12.46 22.57
N LYS A 135 5.01 13.34 22.28
CA LYS A 135 4.81 14.79 22.10
C LYS A 135 4.25 15.50 23.32
N ILE A 136 4.62 15.06 24.53
CA ILE A 136 4.20 15.69 25.80
C ILE A 136 4.74 17.13 25.96
N ASP A 137 5.67 17.54 25.09
CA ASP A 137 6.24 18.90 25.01
C ASP A 137 5.31 19.90 24.34
N LEU A 138 4.25 19.45 23.67
CA LEU A 138 3.29 20.33 23.02
C LEU A 138 2.36 21.01 24.03
N PRO A 139 2.04 22.31 23.86
CA PRO A 139 1.15 23.03 24.80
C PRO A 139 -0.27 22.44 24.88
N GLN A 140 -0.74 21.78 23.82
CA GLN A 140 -2.05 21.15 23.74
C GLN A 140 -2.06 19.66 24.16
N ALA A 141 -0.93 19.12 24.65
CA ALA A 141 -0.85 17.76 25.08
C ALA A 141 -1.74 17.53 26.33
N GLU A 142 -2.62 16.53 26.27
CA GLU A 142 -3.50 16.11 27.38
C GLU A 142 -3.26 14.63 27.71
N PRO A 143 -2.10 14.23 28.31
CA PRO A 143 -1.74 12.83 28.52
C PRO A 143 -2.79 12.03 29.31
N ASP A 144 -3.39 12.60 30.35
CA ASP A 144 -4.39 11.91 31.18
C ASP A 144 -5.69 11.62 30.40
N MET A 145 -6.07 12.48 29.45
CA MET A 145 -7.19 12.24 28.55
C MET A 145 -6.89 11.08 27.61
N VAL A 146 -5.68 11.06 27.02
CA VAL A 146 -5.27 10.01 26.08
C VAL A 146 -5.14 8.64 26.77
N ILE A 147 -4.71 8.58 28.03
CA ILE A 147 -4.75 7.35 28.85
C ILE A 147 -6.18 6.78 28.88
N ASN A 148 -7.17 7.62 29.22
CA ASN A 148 -8.56 7.19 29.26
C ASN A 148 -9.06 6.73 27.87
N GLU A 149 -8.67 7.41 26.78
CA GLU A 149 -9.01 6.98 25.42
C GLU A 149 -8.42 5.61 25.07
N ILE A 150 -7.16 5.33 25.43
CA ILE A 150 -6.55 4.02 25.20
C ILE A 150 -7.33 2.93 25.95
N GLU A 151 -7.72 3.19 27.19
CA GLU A 151 -8.48 2.23 28.00
C GLU A 151 -9.90 2.02 27.50
N GLU A 152 -10.62 3.10 27.11
CA GLU A 152 -12.01 3.04 26.63
C GLU A 152 -12.11 2.46 25.21
N ILE A 153 -11.18 2.83 24.30
CA ILE A 153 -11.27 2.48 22.87
C ILE A 153 -10.59 1.15 22.60
N ILE A 154 -9.40 0.92 23.16
CA ILE A 154 -8.60 -0.28 22.89
C ILE A 154 -8.84 -1.37 23.96
N GLY A 155 -9.14 -0.96 25.19
CA GLY A 155 -9.27 -1.87 26.34
C GLY A 155 -7.92 -2.25 26.95
N LEU A 156 -6.84 -1.52 26.64
CA LEU A 156 -5.49 -1.75 27.14
C LEU A 156 -5.25 -0.90 28.39
N ASN A 157 -4.74 -1.47 29.47
CA ASN A 157 -4.36 -0.71 30.67
C ASN A 157 -3.22 0.26 30.32
N ALA A 158 -3.48 1.56 30.47
CA ALA A 158 -2.54 2.62 30.12
C ALA A 158 -2.14 3.52 31.31
N HIS A 159 -2.51 3.16 32.56
CA HIS A 159 -2.16 3.96 33.75
C HIS A 159 -0.64 4.14 33.91
N ASP A 160 0.14 3.11 33.57
CA ASP A 160 1.60 3.11 33.63
C ASP A 160 2.25 3.50 32.27
N ALA A 161 1.50 4.13 31.37
CA ALA A 161 2.02 4.54 30.06
C ALA A 161 3.21 5.48 30.19
N CYS A 162 4.27 5.20 29.42
CA CYS A 162 5.43 6.09 29.35
C CYS A 162 5.07 7.42 28.72
N ARG A 163 5.43 8.52 29.36
CA ARG A 163 5.24 9.89 28.85
C ARG A 163 6.54 10.39 28.29
N VAL A 164 6.61 10.58 26.97
CA VAL A 164 7.86 10.93 26.27
C VAL A 164 7.68 12.10 25.33
N SER A 165 8.80 12.76 25.05
CA SER A 165 8.95 13.61 23.89
C SER A 165 10.13 13.10 23.07
N ALA A 166 9.85 12.42 21.97
CA ALA A 166 10.88 11.95 21.06
C ALA A 166 11.73 13.11 20.51
N LYS A 167 11.11 14.28 20.30
CA LYS A 167 11.79 15.50 19.83
C LYS A 167 12.82 16.03 20.83
N THR A 168 12.48 16.12 22.11
CA THR A 168 13.34 16.69 23.15
C THR A 168 14.19 15.66 23.88
N GLY A 169 13.80 14.37 23.80
CA GLY A 169 14.44 13.26 24.49
C GLY A 169 13.91 13.01 25.92
N VAL A 170 12.96 13.82 26.40
CA VAL A 170 12.38 13.65 27.74
C VAL A 170 11.65 12.31 27.82
N GLY A 171 11.91 11.56 28.91
CA GLY A 171 11.25 10.28 29.22
C GLY A 171 11.75 9.08 28.41
N VAL A 172 12.67 9.25 27.45
CA VAL A 172 13.12 8.16 26.57
C VAL A 172 13.97 7.14 27.32
N ASP A 173 14.80 7.56 28.27
CA ASP A 173 15.62 6.65 29.10
C ASP A 173 14.71 5.78 30.00
N ASP A 174 13.65 6.35 30.56
CA ASP A 174 12.68 5.60 31.35
C ASP A 174 11.87 4.63 30.50
N LEU A 175 11.55 5.02 29.26
CA LEU A 175 10.90 4.12 28.28
C LEU A 175 11.80 2.92 27.96
N LEU A 176 13.10 3.11 27.75
CA LEU A 176 14.05 2.01 27.49
C LEU A 176 14.17 1.06 28.71
N GLU A 177 14.11 1.57 29.92
CA GLU A 177 14.08 0.74 31.13
C GLU A 177 12.78 -0.09 31.20
N GLN A 178 11.61 0.53 30.99
CA GLN A 178 10.35 -0.20 30.96
C GLN A 178 10.30 -1.23 29.82
N LEU A 179 10.90 -0.92 28.68
CA LEU A 179 10.99 -1.84 27.55
C LEU A 179 11.75 -3.13 27.94
N VAL A 180 12.93 -3.02 28.55
CA VAL A 180 13.72 -4.21 28.95
C VAL A 180 13.10 -4.97 30.11
N GLU A 181 12.30 -4.31 30.96
CA GLU A 181 11.58 -4.93 32.07
C GLU A 181 10.33 -5.68 31.64
N ARG A 182 9.50 -5.06 30.78
CA ARG A 182 8.16 -5.55 30.42
C ARG A 182 8.14 -6.46 29.21
N ILE A 183 8.90 -6.15 28.14
CA ILE A 183 8.92 -7.01 26.96
C ILE A 183 9.66 -8.31 27.32
N PRO A 184 9.04 -9.49 27.10
CA PRO A 184 9.67 -10.76 27.42
C PRO A 184 10.89 -11.04 26.53
N ALA A 185 11.81 -11.84 27.05
CA ALA A 185 12.90 -12.37 26.23
C ALA A 185 12.37 -13.38 25.21
N PRO A 186 13.01 -13.50 24.04
CA PRO A 186 12.60 -14.46 23.04
C PRO A 186 12.77 -15.90 23.54
N GLU A 187 11.84 -16.75 23.16
CA GLU A 187 11.95 -18.19 23.38
C GLU A 187 12.86 -18.83 22.34
N GLY A 188 13.61 -19.86 22.73
CA GLY A 188 14.44 -20.62 21.82
C GLY A 188 15.62 -21.32 22.50
N GLU A 189 16.11 -22.37 21.84
CA GLU A 189 17.24 -23.17 22.31
C GLU A 189 18.46 -22.98 21.41
N ARG A 190 19.58 -22.50 21.95
CA ARG A 190 20.83 -22.28 21.19
C ARG A 190 21.45 -23.56 20.66
N GLU A 191 21.36 -24.63 21.44
CA GLU A 191 21.90 -25.96 21.08
C GLU A 191 20.88 -26.82 20.32
N GLY A 192 19.68 -26.28 20.03
CA GLY A 192 18.64 -26.94 19.26
C GLY A 192 18.97 -27.01 17.76
N ASN A 193 18.13 -27.74 17.04
CA ASN A 193 18.20 -27.76 15.57
C ASN A 193 17.90 -26.37 15.01
N MET A 194 18.74 -25.92 14.09
CA MET A 194 18.61 -24.58 13.49
C MET A 194 17.27 -24.44 12.79
N GLN A 195 16.55 -23.39 13.16
CA GLN A 195 15.25 -23.02 12.60
C GLN A 195 15.11 -21.50 12.58
N ALA A 196 14.90 -20.93 11.41
CA ALA A 196 14.70 -19.50 11.25
C ALA A 196 13.52 -19.21 10.33
N LEU A 197 12.78 -18.14 10.62
CA LEU A 197 11.70 -17.61 9.79
C LEU A 197 12.23 -16.50 8.90
N ILE A 198 11.93 -16.56 7.61
CA ILE A 198 12.20 -15.46 6.67
C ILE A 198 11.11 -14.40 6.86
N ILE A 199 11.49 -13.22 7.36
CA ILE A 199 10.57 -12.10 7.62
C ILE A 199 10.42 -11.26 6.37
N ASP A 200 11.54 -10.98 5.69
CA ASP A 200 11.61 -10.16 4.48
C ASP A 200 12.73 -10.64 3.57
N SER A 201 12.68 -10.30 2.28
CA SER A 201 13.73 -10.61 1.31
C SER A 201 13.83 -9.50 0.27
N TRP A 202 15.05 -9.25 -0.22
CA TRP A 202 15.30 -8.32 -1.33
C TRP A 202 16.42 -8.80 -2.21
N PHE A 203 16.46 -8.28 -3.42
CA PHE A 203 17.50 -8.63 -4.38
C PHE A 203 18.63 -7.61 -4.34
N ASP A 204 19.86 -8.11 -4.16
CA ASP A 204 21.09 -7.33 -4.28
C ASP A 204 21.83 -7.79 -5.53
N ASN A 205 22.26 -6.85 -6.38
CA ASN A 205 22.90 -7.18 -7.66
C ASN A 205 24.21 -7.96 -7.51
N TYR A 206 24.87 -7.91 -6.35
CA TYR A 206 26.15 -8.60 -6.09
C TYR A 206 25.96 -9.89 -5.29
N LEU A 207 25.05 -9.89 -4.31
CA LEU A 207 24.86 -10.99 -3.37
C LEU A 207 23.69 -11.90 -3.73
N GLY A 208 22.86 -11.52 -4.71
CA GLY A 208 21.62 -12.20 -5.02
C GLY A 208 20.54 -11.90 -3.98
N VAL A 209 19.71 -12.89 -3.66
CA VAL A 209 18.68 -12.74 -2.65
C VAL A 209 19.30 -12.65 -1.25
N ILE A 210 18.96 -11.59 -0.53
CA ILE A 210 19.27 -11.41 0.88
C ILE A 210 17.96 -11.55 1.65
N SER A 211 17.95 -12.40 2.67
CA SER A 211 16.77 -12.62 3.51
C SER A 211 17.02 -12.07 4.92
N LEU A 212 16.06 -11.29 5.42
CA LEU A 212 15.97 -10.93 6.83
C LEU A 212 15.32 -12.10 7.58
N VAL A 213 15.99 -12.60 8.58
CA VAL A 213 15.55 -13.80 9.29
C VAL A 213 15.43 -13.57 10.80
N ARG A 214 14.44 -14.21 11.41
CA ARG A 214 14.28 -14.35 12.84
C ARG A 214 14.72 -15.76 13.25
N MET A 215 15.81 -15.86 13.99
CA MET A 215 16.30 -17.12 14.52
C MET A 215 15.39 -17.60 15.65
N LYS A 216 14.73 -18.74 15.48
CA LYS A 216 13.89 -19.36 16.53
C LYS A 216 14.71 -20.33 17.36
N HIS A 217 15.45 -21.23 16.74
CA HIS A 217 16.29 -22.21 17.41
C HIS A 217 17.65 -22.34 16.73
N GLY A 218 18.63 -22.82 17.50
CA GLY A 218 19.95 -23.21 16.99
C GLY A 218 20.85 -22.03 16.65
N ARG A 219 21.81 -22.31 15.78
CA ARG A 219 22.84 -21.36 15.34
C ARG A 219 23.08 -21.53 13.86
N LEU A 220 23.29 -20.41 13.15
CA LEU A 220 23.65 -20.33 11.74
C LEU A 220 25.01 -19.66 11.59
N LYS A 221 25.89 -20.23 10.74
CA LYS A 221 27.25 -19.72 10.48
C LYS A 221 27.50 -19.57 9.00
N LYS A 222 28.47 -18.74 8.65
CA LYS A 222 29.03 -18.69 7.30
C LYS A 222 29.57 -20.08 6.90
N GLY A 223 29.23 -20.53 5.69
CA GLY A 223 29.59 -21.84 5.15
C GLY A 223 28.60 -22.96 5.48
N ASP A 224 27.61 -22.73 6.34
CA ASP A 224 26.57 -23.72 6.59
C ASP A 224 25.71 -23.94 5.33
N LYS A 225 25.28 -25.18 5.11
CA LYS A 225 24.35 -25.52 4.04
C LYS A 225 22.93 -25.47 4.60
N ILE A 226 22.18 -24.47 4.16
CA ILE A 226 20.78 -24.26 4.52
C ILE A 226 19.84 -24.94 3.54
N LEU A 227 18.66 -25.31 4.01
CA LEU A 227 17.52 -25.83 3.25
C LEU A 227 16.36 -24.85 3.40
N VAL A 228 15.82 -24.40 2.28
CA VAL A 228 14.55 -23.64 2.24
C VAL A 228 13.40 -24.65 2.18
N LYS A 229 12.54 -24.65 3.17
CA LYS A 229 11.57 -25.74 3.39
C LYS A 229 10.53 -25.88 2.28
N SER A 230 9.97 -24.78 1.77
CA SER A 230 8.90 -24.82 0.76
C SER A 230 9.43 -25.22 -0.62
N THR A 231 10.62 -24.74 -0.99
CA THR A 231 11.22 -25.01 -2.29
C THR A 231 12.02 -26.31 -2.33
N GLY A 232 12.46 -26.81 -1.17
CA GLY A 232 13.37 -27.95 -1.05
C GLY A 232 14.79 -27.68 -1.56
N GLN A 233 15.08 -26.44 -1.92
CA GLN A 233 16.41 -26.04 -2.43
C GLN A 233 17.40 -25.87 -1.30
N THR A 234 18.67 -26.16 -1.59
CA THR A 234 19.74 -26.00 -0.62
C THR A 234 20.77 -24.99 -1.12
N HIS A 235 21.18 -24.09 -0.21
CA HIS A 235 22.14 -23.03 -0.50
C HIS A 235 23.24 -23.00 0.55
N VAL A 236 24.39 -22.45 0.20
CA VAL A 236 25.49 -22.26 1.16
C VAL A 236 25.46 -20.81 1.63
N VAL A 237 25.51 -20.59 2.93
CA VAL A 237 25.58 -19.25 3.51
C VAL A 237 26.91 -18.59 3.18
N ASP A 238 26.89 -17.56 2.36
CA ASP A 238 28.07 -16.79 1.98
C ASP A 238 28.39 -15.71 3.00
N GLN A 239 27.37 -14.97 3.41
CA GLN A 239 27.46 -13.89 4.38
C GLN A 239 26.23 -13.87 5.27
N LEU A 240 26.42 -13.44 6.50
CA LEU A 240 25.34 -13.18 7.44
C LEU A 240 25.73 -12.07 8.41
N GLY A 241 24.76 -11.44 9.03
CA GLY A 241 25.02 -10.35 9.98
C GLY A 241 23.77 -9.69 10.51
N ILE A 242 23.95 -8.51 11.10
CA ILE A 242 22.92 -7.67 11.69
C ILE A 242 22.98 -6.26 11.11
N PHE A 243 21.94 -5.47 11.35
CA PHE A 243 21.91 -4.04 10.99
C PHE A 243 22.13 -3.19 12.26
N THR A 244 23.20 -2.36 12.26
CA THR A 244 23.59 -1.50 13.40
C THR A 244 23.79 -0.02 13.04
N PRO A 245 22.87 0.75 12.57
CA PRO A 245 21.89 0.69 11.48
C PRO A 245 22.48 0.27 10.13
N LYS A 246 23.82 0.33 9.97
CA LYS A 246 24.51 -0.16 8.76
C LYS A 246 24.61 -1.68 8.78
N ARG A 247 24.56 -2.28 7.62
CA ARG A 247 24.79 -3.72 7.47
C ARG A 247 26.18 -4.11 7.99
N THR A 248 26.22 -4.95 9.03
CA THR A 248 27.43 -5.40 9.70
C THR A 248 27.50 -6.92 9.67
N GLU A 249 28.59 -7.47 9.12
CA GLU A 249 28.80 -8.93 9.12
C GLU A 249 29.10 -9.43 10.53
N THR A 250 28.56 -10.61 10.85
CA THR A 250 28.82 -11.34 12.09
C THR A 250 29.34 -12.74 11.78
N LYS A 251 29.89 -13.42 12.78
CA LYS A 251 30.39 -14.80 12.57
C LYS A 251 29.27 -15.84 12.58
N HIS A 252 28.17 -15.55 13.24
CA HIS A 252 27.02 -16.42 13.40
C HIS A 252 25.79 -15.59 13.81
N LEU A 253 24.62 -16.18 13.64
CA LEU A 253 23.35 -15.77 14.23
C LEU A 253 22.87 -16.89 15.14
N GLU A 254 22.31 -16.55 16.31
CA GLU A 254 21.84 -17.48 17.33
C GLU A 254 20.33 -17.34 17.58
N ALA A 255 19.77 -18.36 18.24
CA ALA A 255 18.38 -18.32 18.68
C ALA A 255 18.05 -17.01 19.42
N GLY A 256 16.94 -16.38 19.08
CA GLY A 256 16.52 -15.09 19.61
C GLY A 256 16.91 -13.89 18.78
N GLU A 257 17.91 -13.98 17.90
CA GLU A 257 18.41 -12.85 17.12
C GLU A 257 17.62 -12.62 15.82
N VAL A 258 17.62 -11.37 15.38
CA VAL A 258 17.17 -10.95 14.04
C VAL A 258 18.40 -10.53 13.23
N GLY A 259 18.52 -11.04 12.02
CA GLY A 259 19.68 -10.72 11.18
C GLY A 259 19.42 -11.00 9.70
N TRP A 260 20.39 -10.68 8.88
CA TRP A 260 20.33 -10.94 7.44
C TRP A 260 21.26 -12.10 7.03
N VAL A 261 20.84 -12.82 6.00
CA VAL A 261 21.55 -13.98 5.45
C VAL A 261 21.59 -13.86 3.92
N SER A 262 22.75 -14.08 3.32
CA SER A 262 22.93 -14.26 1.89
C SER A 262 23.48 -15.66 1.59
N GLY A 263 22.89 -16.35 0.63
CA GLY A 263 23.30 -17.68 0.18
C GLY A 263 23.57 -17.74 -1.32
N SER A 264 23.93 -16.63 -1.97
CA SER A 264 24.10 -16.52 -3.42
C SER A 264 22.92 -17.07 -4.23
N ILE A 265 21.71 -16.91 -3.69
CA ILE A 265 20.46 -17.32 -4.32
C ILE A 265 20.19 -16.38 -5.48
N LYS A 266 20.31 -16.89 -6.72
CA LYS A 266 20.05 -16.10 -7.94
C LYS A 266 18.60 -16.17 -8.37
N ASP A 267 17.91 -17.23 -8.02
CA ASP A 267 16.48 -17.39 -8.27
C ASP A 267 15.70 -16.51 -7.31
N ILE A 268 14.94 -15.56 -7.84
CA ILE A 268 14.12 -14.63 -7.07
C ILE A 268 13.10 -15.38 -6.20
N HIS A 269 12.61 -16.53 -6.64
CA HIS A 269 11.67 -17.37 -5.88
C HIS A 269 12.35 -18.40 -4.97
N GLY A 270 13.68 -18.38 -4.87
CA GLY A 270 14.45 -19.37 -4.12
C GLY A 270 14.34 -19.26 -2.59
N ALA A 271 13.92 -18.11 -2.05
CA ALA A 271 13.75 -17.88 -0.62
C ALA A 271 12.52 -17.00 -0.34
N PRO A 272 11.30 -17.55 -0.46
CA PRO A 272 10.07 -16.78 -0.29
C PRO A 272 9.90 -16.32 1.16
N VAL A 273 9.31 -15.13 1.31
CA VAL A 273 8.96 -14.55 2.62
C VAL A 273 7.94 -15.45 3.33
N GLY A 274 8.13 -15.63 4.64
CA GLY A 274 7.31 -16.53 5.47
C GLY A 274 7.78 -17.99 5.46
N ASP A 275 8.82 -18.33 4.70
CA ASP A 275 9.37 -19.68 4.68
C ASP A 275 10.33 -19.93 5.86
N THR A 276 10.59 -21.20 6.08
CA THR A 276 11.48 -21.67 7.12
C THR A 276 12.84 -22.08 6.54
N LEU A 277 13.91 -21.55 7.12
CA LEU A 277 15.26 -22.02 6.90
C LEU A 277 15.64 -23.04 7.97
N THR A 278 16.26 -24.14 7.54
CA THR A 278 16.90 -25.12 8.42
C THR A 278 18.24 -25.55 7.85
N LEU A 279 19.03 -26.31 8.59
CA LEU A 279 20.27 -26.89 8.04
C LEU A 279 19.94 -28.08 7.14
N ALA A 280 20.62 -28.21 6.01
CA ALA A 280 20.42 -29.33 5.08
C ALA A 280 20.67 -30.71 5.73
N LYS A 281 21.45 -30.77 6.81
CA LYS A 281 21.69 -31.99 7.59
C LYS A 281 20.55 -32.37 8.54
N THR A 282 19.60 -31.46 8.80
CA THR A 282 18.43 -31.67 9.66
C THR A 282 17.14 -31.32 8.92
N PRO A 283 16.83 -32.01 7.81
CA PRO A 283 15.70 -31.65 6.95
C PRO A 283 14.32 -31.91 7.60
N ASP A 284 14.29 -32.76 8.62
CA ASP A 284 13.05 -33.18 9.28
C ASP A 284 12.51 -32.16 10.32
N VAL A 285 13.25 -31.07 10.55
CA VAL A 285 12.76 -29.96 11.40
C VAL A 285 11.44 -29.42 10.83
N PRO A 286 10.37 -29.28 11.64
CA PRO A 286 9.08 -28.81 11.15
C PRO A 286 9.19 -27.39 10.60
N ALA A 287 8.34 -27.06 9.63
CA ALA A 287 8.21 -25.68 9.17
C ALA A 287 7.55 -24.83 10.27
N LEU A 288 8.02 -23.59 10.41
CA LEU A 288 7.34 -22.60 11.24
C LEU A 288 6.02 -22.19 10.58
N PRO A 289 5.04 -21.71 11.35
CA PRO A 289 3.88 -21.07 10.79
C PRO A 289 4.33 -19.92 9.87
N GLY A 290 3.98 -20.03 8.59
CA GLY A 290 4.23 -18.97 7.63
C GLY A 290 3.18 -17.86 7.71
N PHE A 291 3.32 -16.87 6.85
CA PHE A 291 2.35 -15.77 6.77
C PHE A 291 1.12 -16.18 5.95
N LYS A 292 -0.05 -15.68 6.33
CA LYS A 292 -1.27 -15.81 5.53
C LYS A 292 -1.07 -15.06 4.22
N LYS A 293 -1.38 -15.69 3.08
CA LYS A 293 -1.38 -14.98 1.80
C LYS A 293 -2.52 -13.98 1.78
N VAL A 294 -2.19 -12.73 1.56
CA VAL A 294 -3.17 -11.65 1.40
C VAL A 294 -3.55 -11.56 -0.08
N LYS A 295 -4.84 -11.42 -0.35
CA LYS A 295 -5.32 -11.20 -1.72
C LYS A 295 -5.32 -9.70 -2.00
N PRO A 296 -4.83 -9.26 -3.18
CA PRO A 296 -4.98 -7.88 -3.60
C PRO A 296 -6.44 -7.43 -3.60
N GLN A 297 -6.67 -6.18 -3.24
CA GLN A 297 -7.99 -5.57 -3.20
C GLN A 297 -8.23 -4.66 -4.41
N VAL A 298 -7.15 -4.13 -4.97
CA VAL A 298 -7.15 -3.17 -6.06
C VAL A 298 -6.31 -3.71 -7.20
N TYR A 299 -6.77 -3.56 -8.43
CA TYR A 299 -6.05 -3.99 -9.62
C TYR A 299 -5.97 -2.85 -10.64
N ALA A 300 -4.79 -2.65 -11.23
CA ALA A 300 -4.61 -1.74 -12.36
C ALA A 300 -3.79 -2.41 -13.46
N GLY A 301 -4.07 -2.06 -14.69
CA GLY A 301 -3.20 -2.38 -15.82
C GLY A 301 -2.03 -1.40 -15.84
N MET A 302 -0.81 -1.91 -15.94
CA MET A 302 0.41 -1.12 -16.10
C MET A 302 1.08 -1.50 -17.42
N PHE A 303 1.39 -0.51 -18.24
CA PHE A 303 1.91 -0.70 -19.58
C PHE A 303 3.14 0.19 -19.78
N PRO A 304 4.25 -0.34 -20.33
CA PRO A 304 5.40 0.50 -20.66
C PRO A 304 5.06 1.42 -21.84
N VAL A 305 5.56 2.65 -21.81
CA VAL A 305 5.39 3.61 -22.92
C VAL A 305 6.08 3.11 -24.18
N SER A 306 7.27 2.50 -24.04
CA SER A 306 7.98 1.83 -25.12
C SER A 306 7.79 0.31 -25.03
N ALA A 307 7.45 -0.32 -26.15
CA ALA A 307 7.34 -1.78 -26.21
C ALA A 307 8.67 -2.49 -25.94
N ASP A 308 9.80 -1.83 -26.15
CA ASP A 308 11.14 -2.37 -25.89
C ASP A 308 11.41 -2.56 -24.39
N ASP A 309 10.74 -1.81 -23.52
CA ASP A 309 10.89 -1.84 -22.07
C ASP A 309 10.11 -2.99 -21.39
N TYR A 310 9.35 -3.79 -22.17
CA TYR A 310 8.49 -4.85 -21.60
C TYR A 310 9.26 -5.90 -20.78
N GLU A 311 10.41 -6.34 -21.25
CA GLU A 311 11.24 -7.33 -20.56
C GLU A 311 11.85 -6.74 -19.28
N ASP A 312 12.35 -5.52 -19.33
CA ASP A 312 12.90 -4.80 -18.17
C ASP A 312 11.80 -4.57 -17.13
N PHE A 313 10.58 -4.24 -17.57
CA PHE A 313 9.43 -4.09 -16.70
C PHE A 313 9.04 -5.41 -16.00
N ARG A 314 9.04 -6.53 -16.74
CA ARG A 314 8.81 -7.86 -16.17
C ARG A 314 9.83 -8.19 -15.08
N ASP A 315 11.11 -7.94 -15.34
CA ASP A 315 12.20 -8.22 -14.42
C ASP A 315 12.13 -7.30 -13.18
N ALA A 316 11.73 -6.05 -13.35
CA ALA A 316 11.50 -5.11 -12.25
C ALA A 316 10.36 -5.58 -11.35
N LEU A 317 9.22 -5.97 -11.92
CA LEU A 317 8.08 -6.53 -11.15
C LEU A 317 8.48 -7.80 -10.39
N ALA A 318 9.25 -8.70 -11.00
CA ALA A 318 9.73 -9.90 -10.33
C ALA A 318 10.61 -9.57 -9.11
N LYS A 319 11.51 -8.58 -9.22
CA LYS A 319 12.35 -8.12 -8.11
C LYS A 319 11.52 -7.44 -7.02
N LEU A 320 10.51 -6.63 -7.39
CA LEU A 320 9.62 -5.99 -6.42
C LEU A 320 8.76 -7.01 -5.67
N THR A 321 8.25 -8.04 -6.35
CA THR A 321 7.43 -9.10 -5.72
C THR A 321 8.23 -9.92 -4.69
N LEU A 322 9.53 -10.06 -4.86
CA LEU A 322 10.38 -10.67 -3.82
C LEU A 322 10.37 -9.83 -2.54
N ASN A 323 10.41 -8.51 -2.70
CA ASN A 323 10.46 -7.55 -1.61
C ASN A 323 9.09 -7.29 -0.99
N ASP A 324 8.04 -7.37 -1.82
CA ASP A 324 6.65 -7.16 -1.45
C ASP A 324 5.80 -8.37 -1.83
N ALA A 325 5.62 -9.26 -0.86
CA ALA A 325 4.86 -10.50 -1.07
C ALA A 325 3.33 -10.28 -1.23
N SER A 326 2.86 -9.05 -1.06
CA SER A 326 1.46 -8.67 -1.31
C SER A 326 1.21 -8.25 -2.76
N LEU A 327 2.27 -7.93 -3.50
CA LEU A 327 2.20 -7.57 -4.90
C LEU A 327 1.92 -8.81 -5.77
N PHE A 328 0.90 -8.72 -6.58
CA PHE A 328 0.55 -9.75 -7.57
C PHE A 328 0.61 -9.16 -8.97
N TYR A 329 1.06 -9.92 -9.97
CA TYR A 329 1.01 -9.49 -11.35
C TYR A 329 0.81 -10.65 -12.31
N GLU A 330 0.12 -10.40 -13.41
CA GLU A 330 -0.07 -11.31 -14.53
C GLU A 330 0.04 -10.56 -15.86
N PRO A 331 0.50 -11.21 -16.93
CA PRO A 331 0.54 -10.57 -18.25
C PRO A 331 -0.84 -10.10 -18.70
N GLU A 332 -0.90 -8.89 -19.24
CA GLU A 332 -2.11 -8.29 -19.79
C GLU A 332 -1.83 -7.72 -21.19
N THR A 333 -2.84 -7.78 -22.05
CA THR A 333 -2.79 -7.16 -23.37
C THR A 333 -3.97 -6.22 -23.52
N SER A 334 -3.71 -4.98 -23.94
CA SER A 334 -4.71 -3.97 -24.28
C SER A 334 -4.63 -3.67 -25.78
N ASP A 335 -5.77 -3.57 -26.44
CA ASP A 335 -5.83 -3.17 -27.84
C ASP A 335 -5.31 -1.74 -28.06
N ALA A 336 -5.43 -0.88 -27.03
CA ALA A 336 -4.99 0.50 -27.07
C ALA A 336 -3.53 0.71 -26.65
N LEU A 337 -3.03 -0.08 -25.65
CA LEU A 337 -1.75 0.15 -24.97
C LEU A 337 -0.70 -0.93 -25.27
N GLY A 338 -1.08 -2.04 -25.89
CA GLY A 338 -0.18 -3.15 -26.22
C GLY A 338 0.02 -4.12 -25.05
N PHE A 339 1.26 -4.61 -24.91
CA PHE A 339 1.61 -5.59 -23.87
C PHE A 339 2.00 -4.91 -22.57
N GLY A 340 1.50 -5.42 -21.45
CA GLY A 340 1.78 -4.94 -20.10
C GLY A 340 1.44 -6.00 -19.06
N PHE A 341 1.15 -5.55 -17.85
CA PHE A 341 0.78 -6.42 -16.74
C PHE A 341 -0.44 -5.90 -16.00
N ARG A 342 -1.32 -6.81 -15.61
CA ARG A 342 -2.34 -6.58 -14.62
C ARG A 342 -1.71 -6.74 -13.26
N VAL A 343 -1.69 -5.68 -12.46
CA VAL A 343 -1.00 -5.65 -11.18
C VAL A 343 -2.04 -5.48 -10.07
N GLY A 344 -1.92 -6.30 -9.03
CA GLY A 344 -2.79 -6.29 -7.86
C GLY A 344 -2.08 -5.69 -6.64
N PHE A 345 -2.79 -4.82 -5.93
CA PHE A 345 -2.30 -4.02 -4.81
C PHE A 345 -3.23 -4.16 -3.60
N LEU A 346 -2.72 -3.81 -2.41
CA LEU A 346 -3.53 -3.78 -1.19
C LEU A 346 -4.46 -2.55 -1.13
N GLY A 347 -4.02 -1.42 -1.68
CA GLY A 347 -4.78 -0.17 -1.73
C GLY A 347 -4.18 0.83 -2.70
N MET A 348 -4.70 2.06 -2.71
CA MET A 348 -4.26 3.12 -3.63
C MET A 348 -2.85 3.62 -3.33
N LEU A 349 -2.54 3.86 -2.06
CA LEU A 349 -1.20 4.31 -1.69
C LEU A 349 -0.14 3.26 -2.04
N HIS A 350 -0.47 1.98 -1.86
CA HIS A 350 0.40 0.88 -2.29
C HIS A 350 0.65 0.93 -3.81
N MET A 351 -0.41 1.14 -4.62
CA MET A 351 -0.30 1.27 -6.07
C MET A 351 0.61 2.43 -6.49
N GLU A 352 0.40 3.61 -5.90
CA GLU A 352 1.22 4.80 -6.20
C GLU A 352 2.69 4.58 -5.86
N ILE A 353 2.97 3.98 -4.71
CA ILE A 353 4.33 3.69 -4.27
C ILE A 353 5.00 2.70 -5.21
N ILE A 354 4.33 1.62 -5.61
CA ILE A 354 4.89 0.65 -6.56
C ILE A 354 5.15 1.31 -7.91
N GLN A 355 4.24 2.15 -8.40
CA GLN A 355 4.44 2.90 -9.64
C GLN A 355 5.67 3.81 -9.54
N GLU A 356 5.78 4.65 -8.49
CA GLU A 356 6.94 5.53 -8.30
C GLU A 356 8.25 4.76 -8.14
N ARG A 357 8.23 3.60 -7.49
CA ARG A 357 9.40 2.73 -7.38
C ARG A 357 9.83 2.19 -8.73
N LEU A 358 8.89 1.73 -9.57
CA LEU A 358 9.17 1.27 -10.93
C LEU A 358 9.78 2.39 -11.78
N GLU A 359 9.24 3.60 -11.67
CA GLU A 359 9.73 4.77 -12.41
C GLU A 359 11.13 5.22 -11.92
N ARG A 360 11.35 5.31 -10.59
CA ARG A 360 12.59 5.87 -10.02
C ARG A 360 13.72 4.86 -9.86
N GLU A 361 13.43 3.63 -9.42
CA GLU A 361 14.45 2.60 -9.15
C GLU A 361 14.86 1.84 -10.41
N TYR A 362 13.95 1.73 -11.40
CA TYR A 362 14.15 0.93 -12.61
C TYR A 362 14.11 1.75 -13.90
N ASP A 363 13.93 3.08 -13.81
CA ASP A 363 13.92 4.03 -14.96
C ASP A 363 12.89 3.64 -16.04
N LEU A 364 11.69 3.26 -15.61
CA LEU A 364 10.60 2.81 -16.48
C LEU A 364 9.54 3.90 -16.62
N ASP A 365 9.20 4.25 -17.86
CA ASP A 365 8.05 5.11 -18.14
C ASP A 365 6.79 4.25 -18.31
N LEU A 366 5.81 4.41 -17.41
CA LEU A 366 4.62 3.56 -17.34
C LEU A 366 3.31 4.32 -17.53
N ILE A 367 2.38 3.70 -18.24
CA ILE A 367 0.98 4.11 -18.32
C ILE A 367 0.19 3.21 -17.35
N THR A 368 -0.46 3.81 -16.37
CA THR A 368 -1.33 3.08 -15.43
C THR A 368 -2.79 3.35 -15.77
N THR A 369 -3.58 2.29 -15.88
CA THR A 369 -5.04 2.41 -16.07
C THR A 369 -5.72 2.71 -14.73
N ALA A 370 -6.99 3.13 -14.79
CA ALA A 370 -7.78 3.33 -13.58
C ALA A 370 -7.83 2.04 -12.73
N PRO A 371 -7.62 2.13 -11.41
CA PRO A 371 -7.75 0.98 -10.54
C PRO A 371 -9.19 0.49 -10.47
N THR A 372 -9.33 -0.81 -10.34
CA THR A 372 -10.59 -1.52 -10.21
C THR A 372 -10.53 -2.49 -9.04
N VAL A 373 -11.69 -2.77 -8.46
CA VAL A 373 -11.84 -3.84 -7.47
C VAL A 373 -12.21 -5.15 -8.15
N VAL A 374 -12.14 -6.27 -7.43
CA VAL A 374 -12.60 -7.57 -7.94
C VAL A 374 -14.11 -7.66 -7.77
N TYR A 375 -14.81 -7.92 -8.86
CA TYR A 375 -16.25 -8.19 -8.87
C TYR A 375 -16.50 -9.70 -8.95
N GLU A 376 -17.52 -10.18 -8.28
CA GLU A 376 -18.01 -11.55 -8.40
C GLU A 376 -19.22 -11.57 -9.33
N ILE A 377 -19.13 -12.35 -10.39
CA ILE A 377 -20.18 -12.47 -11.41
C ILE A 377 -20.77 -13.86 -11.32
N MET A 378 -22.07 -13.95 -11.00
CA MET A 378 -22.82 -15.18 -11.15
C MET A 378 -23.31 -15.29 -12.58
N GLN A 379 -22.97 -16.38 -13.25
CA GLN A 379 -23.41 -16.63 -14.62
C GLN A 379 -24.71 -17.46 -14.64
N VAL A 380 -25.40 -17.44 -15.77
CA VAL A 380 -26.67 -18.16 -15.97
C VAL A 380 -26.52 -19.69 -15.80
N ASP A 381 -25.32 -20.22 -15.94
CA ASP A 381 -24.98 -21.64 -15.69
C ASP A 381 -24.58 -21.93 -14.22
N GLU A 382 -24.87 -21.00 -13.31
CA GLU A 382 -24.51 -21.05 -11.88
C GLU A 382 -23.00 -21.02 -11.59
N SER A 383 -22.14 -20.84 -12.60
CA SER A 383 -20.70 -20.66 -12.38
C SER A 383 -20.40 -19.26 -11.83
N VAL A 384 -19.40 -19.17 -10.95
CA VAL A 384 -18.93 -17.93 -10.35
C VAL A 384 -17.62 -17.52 -11.01
N LEU A 385 -17.59 -16.32 -11.57
CA LEU A 385 -16.41 -15.73 -12.19
C LEU A 385 -15.97 -14.50 -11.39
N TYR A 386 -14.69 -14.41 -11.06
CA TYR A 386 -14.10 -13.20 -10.47
C TYR A 386 -13.49 -12.36 -11.58
N VAL A 387 -13.90 -11.09 -11.65
CA VAL A 387 -13.49 -10.15 -12.69
C VAL A 387 -12.85 -8.92 -12.06
N ASP A 388 -11.58 -8.73 -12.33
CA ASP A 388 -10.76 -7.60 -11.92
C ASP A 388 -10.56 -6.55 -13.02
N ASN A 389 -10.89 -6.90 -14.26
CA ASN A 389 -10.74 -6.03 -15.43
C ASN A 389 -12.10 -5.90 -16.16
N PRO A 390 -12.62 -4.66 -16.35
CA PRO A 390 -13.87 -4.44 -17.09
C PRO A 390 -13.90 -5.04 -18.50
N SER A 391 -12.75 -5.17 -19.17
CA SER A 391 -12.68 -5.76 -20.51
C SER A 391 -12.91 -7.27 -20.52
N LYS A 392 -12.63 -7.96 -19.41
CA LYS A 392 -12.84 -9.41 -19.23
C LYS A 392 -14.29 -9.80 -18.86
N LEU A 393 -15.19 -8.80 -18.72
CA LEU A 393 -16.60 -9.08 -18.42
C LEU A 393 -17.24 -9.92 -19.52
N PRO A 394 -17.96 -11.01 -19.17
CA PRO A 394 -18.75 -11.78 -20.14
C PRO A 394 -19.88 -10.92 -20.74
N ASP A 395 -20.44 -11.41 -21.83
CA ASP A 395 -21.60 -10.77 -22.47
C ASP A 395 -22.77 -10.68 -21.48
N ALA A 396 -23.53 -9.59 -21.52
CA ALA A 396 -24.63 -9.32 -20.57
C ALA A 396 -25.68 -10.43 -20.51
N ASN A 397 -25.87 -11.20 -21.59
CA ASN A 397 -26.80 -12.33 -21.66
C ASN A 397 -26.32 -13.58 -20.90
N LYS A 398 -25.05 -13.63 -20.50
CA LYS A 398 -24.46 -14.73 -19.71
C LYS A 398 -24.40 -14.40 -18.21
N ILE A 399 -24.70 -13.16 -17.84
CA ILE A 399 -24.65 -12.68 -16.46
C ILE A 399 -26.04 -12.77 -15.86
N GLU A 400 -26.17 -13.51 -14.77
CA GLU A 400 -27.39 -13.54 -13.95
C GLU A 400 -27.37 -12.46 -12.88
N GLU A 401 -26.25 -12.33 -12.17
CA GLU A 401 -26.12 -11.39 -11.06
C GLU A 401 -24.71 -10.80 -10.97
N PHE A 402 -24.62 -9.50 -10.73
CA PHE A 402 -23.40 -8.82 -10.33
C PHE A 402 -23.33 -8.71 -8.83
N ARG A 403 -22.16 -9.01 -8.26
CA ARG A 403 -21.87 -8.81 -6.84
C ARG A 403 -20.63 -7.94 -6.70
N GLU A 404 -20.79 -6.85 -5.94
CA GLU A 404 -19.67 -5.98 -5.62
C GLU A 404 -19.07 -6.30 -4.24
N PRO A 405 -17.74 -6.12 -4.06
CA PRO A 405 -17.10 -6.30 -2.78
C PRO A 405 -17.52 -5.16 -1.84
N ILE A 406 -17.91 -5.50 -0.63
CA ILE A 406 -18.26 -4.57 0.44
C ILE A 406 -17.11 -4.53 1.43
N ALA A 407 -16.68 -3.32 1.77
CA ALA A 407 -15.73 -3.06 2.82
C ALA A 407 -16.46 -2.71 4.12
N ARG A 408 -16.03 -3.31 5.22
CA ARG A 408 -16.34 -2.86 6.59
C ARG A 408 -15.37 -1.72 6.92
N VAL A 409 -15.90 -0.50 7.07
CA VAL A 409 -15.12 0.70 7.36
C VAL A 409 -15.37 1.13 8.80
N ASN A 410 -14.31 1.22 9.59
CA ASN A 410 -14.34 1.75 10.95
C ASN A 410 -13.73 3.14 10.95
N ILE A 411 -14.48 4.12 11.42
CA ILE A 411 -14.09 5.52 11.42
C ILE A 411 -14.11 6.03 12.87
N LEU A 412 -13.03 6.68 13.26
CA LEU A 412 -12.95 7.38 14.53
C LEU A 412 -12.92 8.88 14.25
N VAL A 413 -13.85 9.64 14.83
CA VAL A 413 -14.04 11.06 14.51
C VAL A 413 -14.52 11.86 15.71
N PRO A 414 -14.04 13.11 15.94
CA PRO A 414 -14.59 14.00 16.95
C PRO A 414 -16.07 14.31 16.71
N GLN A 415 -16.85 14.47 17.82
CA GLN A 415 -18.29 14.66 17.76
C GLN A 415 -18.75 15.80 16.83
N GLU A 416 -17.96 16.88 16.73
CA GLU A 416 -18.29 18.04 15.88
C GLU A 416 -18.31 17.74 14.37
N PHE A 417 -17.60 16.70 13.90
CA PHE A 417 -17.52 16.34 12.48
C PHE A 417 -18.39 15.13 12.11
N VAL A 418 -19.05 14.49 13.07
CA VAL A 418 -19.85 13.27 12.84
C VAL A 418 -20.88 13.46 11.71
N GLY A 419 -21.59 14.60 11.70
CA GLY A 419 -22.60 14.88 10.68
C GLY A 419 -22.02 14.93 9.26
N ASN A 420 -20.86 15.54 9.10
CA ASN A 420 -20.18 15.62 7.80
C ASN A 420 -19.72 14.23 7.32
N VAL A 421 -19.18 13.43 8.24
CA VAL A 421 -18.71 12.07 7.93
C VAL A 421 -19.89 11.15 7.58
N ILE A 422 -21.00 11.21 8.32
CA ILE A 422 -22.22 10.46 7.99
C ILE A 422 -22.72 10.84 6.59
N THR A 423 -22.77 12.13 6.25
CA THR A 423 -23.17 12.58 4.93
C THR A 423 -22.28 11.98 3.84
N LEU A 424 -20.96 12.04 4.01
CA LEU A 424 -20.02 11.44 3.08
C LEU A 424 -20.25 9.93 2.92
N CYS A 425 -20.41 9.19 4.02
CA CYS A 425 -20.68 7.75 3.97
C CYS A 425 -21.95 7.42 3.18
N VAL A 426 -23.02 8.18 3.37
CA VAL A 426 -24.29 8.01 2.65
C VAL A 426 -24.14 8.33 1.15
N GLU A 427 -23.42 9.40 0.80
CA GLU A 427 -23.10 9.74 -0.61
C GLU A 427 -22.33 8.61 -1.31
N ARG A 428 -21.50 7.89 -0.56
CA ARG A 428 -20.74 6.71 -1.04
C ARG A 428 -21.50 5.39 -0.88
N ARG A 429 -22.82 5.42 -0.83
CA ARG A 429 -23.70 4.23 -0.72
C ARG A 429 -23.47 3.41 0.55
N GLY A 430 -22.91 4.02 1.59
CA GLY A 430 -22.61 3.35 2.84
C GLY A 430 -23.85 3.05 3.67
N SER A 431 -23.89 1.88 4.27
CA SER A 431 -24.91 1.45 5.25
C SER A 431 -24.33 1.49 6.66
N GLN A 432 -24.92 2.26 7.56
CA GLN A 432 -24.45 2.33 8.93
C GLN A 432 -24.76 1.03 9.69
N ILE A 433 -23.72 0.44 10.27
CA ILE A 433 -23.82 -0.79 11.08
C ILE A 433 -23.85 -0.45 12.56
N ASN A 434 -22.93 0.43 13.01
CA ASN A 434 -22.82 0.81 14.42
C ASN A 434 -22.39 2.26 14.56
N MET A 435 -22.73 2.85 15.71
CA MET A 435 -22.28 4.17 16.14
C MET A 435 -22.15 4.15 17.65
N GLN A 436 -20.96 4.44 18.16
CA GLN A 436 -20.67 4.45 19.59
C GLN A 436 -19.96 5.74 19.98
N TYR A 437 -20.42 6.37 21.04
CA TYR A 437 -19.77 7.53 21.64
C TYR A 437 -18.70 7.06 22.63
N LEU A 438 -17.47 7.52 22.44
CA LEU A 438 -16.30 7.19 23.23
C LEU A 438 -15.69 8.51 23.70
N GLY A 439 -16.10 8.97 24.88
CA GLY A 439 -15.65 10.27 25.39
C GLY A 439 -15.93 11.43 24.42
N LYS A 440 -14.90 12.09 23.92
CA LYS A 440 -14.98 13.19 22.93
C LYS A 440 -15.05 12.69 21.49
N GLN A 441 -14.79 11.43 21.25
CA GLN A 441 -14.77 10.81 19.92
C GLN A 441 -16.03 9.96 19.68
N VAL A 442 -16.28 9.66 18.42
CA VAL A 442 -17.37 8.77 17.99
C VAL A 442 -16.76 7.73 17.06
N ALA A 443 -16.98 6.47 17.39
CA ALA A 443 -16.66 5.35 16.52
C ALA A 443 -17.87 5.05 15.64
N LEU A 444 -17.67 5.09 14.32
CA LEU A 444 -18.67 4.78 13.30
C LEU A 444 -18.24 3.52 12.56
N THR A 445 -19.14 2.57 12.38
CA THR A 445 -18.91 1.41 11.53
C THR A 445 -19.90 1.42 10.38
N TYR A 446 -19.39 1.36 9.16
CA TYR A 446 -20.15 1.36 7.92
C TYR A 446 -19.78 0.18 7.04
N ASP A 447 -20.75 -0.36 6.32
CA ASP A 447 -20.53 -1.19 5.16
C ASP A 447 -20.61 -0.30 3.91
N ILE A 448 -19.52 -0.17 3.18
CA ILE A 448 -19.40 0.69 1.99
C ILE A 448 -18.88 -0.16 0.83
N PRO A 449 -19.42 -0.02 -0.40
CA PRO A 449 -18.83 -0.67 -1.56
C PRO A 449 -17.35 -0.33 -1.71
N MET A 450 -16.50 -1.36 -1.85
CA MET A 450 -15.05 -1.18 -1.84
C MET A 450 -14.57 -0.24 -2.96
N ALA A 451 -15.23 -0.24 -4.12
CA ALA A 451 -14.94 0.69 -5.20
C ALA A 451 -15.13 2.18 -4.83
N GLU A 452 -15.99 2.48 -3.85
CA GLU A 452 -16.21 3.84 -3.35
C GLU A 452 -15.22 4.21 -2.24
N VAL A 453 -14.60 3.21 -1.58
CA VAL A 453 -13.60 3.42 -0.51
C VAL A 453 -12.21 3.64 -1.10
N VAL A 454 -11.85 2.82 -2.08
CA VAL A 454 -10.48 2.70 -2.57
C VAL A 454 -10.01 3.96 -3.32
N LEU A 455 -10.90 4.70 -3.99
CA LEU A 455 -10.50 5.81 -4.87
C LEU A 455 -10.04 7.05 -4.10
N ASP A 456 -10.96 7.74 -3.43
CA ASP A 456 -10.71 9.06 -2.83
C ASP A 456 -11.30 9.22 -1.42
N PHE A 457 -11.90 8.15 -0.87
CA PHE A 457 -12.64 8.23 0.38
C PHE A 457 -11.77 8.64 1.57
N PHE A 458 -10.51 8.18 1.61
CA PHE A 458 -9.56 8.54 2.66
C PHE A 458 -9.28 10.07 2.65
N ASP A 459 -9.03 10.64 1.48
CA ASP A 459 -8.76 12.07 1.35
C ASP A 459 -10.01 12.90 1.66
N ARG A 460 -11.17 12.43 1.22
CA ARG A 460 -12.46 13.06 1.50
C ARG A 460 -12.78 13.07 2.98
N ILE A 461 -12.58 11.95 3.69
CA ILE A 461 -12.84 11.86 5.12
C ILE A 461 -11.93 12.81 5.92
N LYS A 462 -10.64 12.90 5.54
CA LYS A 462 -9.70 13.88 6.09
C LYS A 462 -10.17 15.32 5.81
N SER A 463 -10.60 15.60 4.60
CA SER A 463 -11.07 16.94 4.20
C SER A 463 -12.32 17.38 4.99
N VAL A 464 -13.37 16.54 5.07
CA VAL A 464 -14.63 16.89 5.75
C VAL A 464 -14.49 16.99 7.27
N SER A 465 -13.45 16.36 7.83
CA SER A 465 -13.12 16.39 9.26
C SER A 465 -11.97 17.33 9.61
N ARG A 466 -11.46 18.12 8.66
CA ARG A 466 -10.28 18.99 8.85
C ARG A 466 -9.03 18.24 9.32
N GLY A 467 -8.87 16.98 8.91
CA GLY A 467 -7.76 16.13 9.26
C GLY A 467 -7.95 15.30 10.54
N PHE A 468 -9.05 15.49 11.29
CA PHE A 468 -9.25 14.85 12.60
C PHE A 468 -9.85 13.45 12.53
N ALA A 469 -10.51 13.05 11.45
CA ALA A 469 -11.02 11.69 11.34
C ALA A 469 -9.95 10.72 10.86
N SER A 470 -9.93 9.54 11.45
CA SER A 470 -9.16 8.39 10.98
C SER A 470 -10.07 7.26 10.58
N MET A 471 -9.59 6.40 9.69
CA MET A 471 -10.33 5.23 9.25
C MET A 471 -9.42 4.03 9.04
N ASP A 472 -10.04 2.88 9.21
CA ASP A 472 -9.52 1.57 8.81
C ASP A 472 -10.60 0.82 8.04
N TYR A 473 -10.23 -0.07 7.12
CA TYR A 473 -11.19 -0.86 6.38
C TYR A 473 -10.67 -2.27 6.08
N ALA A 474 -11.61 -3.20 5.96
CA ALA A 474 -11.33 -4.57 5.57
C ALA A 474 -12.42 -5.09 4.62
N PHE A 475 -12.06 -6.02 3.73
CA PHE A 475 -13.06 -6.74 2.94
C PHE A 475 -13.97 -7.55 3.88
N GLU A 476 -15.29 -7.41 3.70
CA GLU A 476 -16.29 -8.14 4.50
C GLU A 476 -16.97 -9.25 3.70
N ARG A 477 -17.60 -8.93 2.55
CA ARG A 477 -18.38 -9.85 1.73
C ARG A 477 -18.59 -9.32 0.32
N PHE A 478 -19.10 -10.20 -0.55
CA PHE A 478 -19.71 -9.78 -1.82
C PHE A 478 -21.21 -9.59 -1.65
N GLU A 479 -21.78 -8.55 -2.27
CA GLU A 479 -23.22 -8.23 -2.21
C GLU A 479 -23.78 -7.94 -3.60
N ALA A 480 -24.97 -8.50 -3.88
CA ALA A 480 -25.65 -8.32 -5.15
C ALA A 480 -26.06 -6.87 -5.37
N THR A 481 -25.74 -6.33 -6.56
CA THR A 481 -26.03 -4.94 -6.89
C THR A 481 -26.20 -4.73 -8.39
N LYS A 482 -26.82 -3.59 -8.77
CA LYS A 482 -27.07 -3.24 -10.17
C LYS A 482 -25.87 -2.53 -10.77
N LEU A 483 -24.86 -3.28 -11.19
CA LEU A 483 -23.70 -2.76 -11.87
C LEU A 483 -23.85 -2.79 -13.39
N VAL A 484 -23.18 -1.87 -14.07
CA VAL A 484 -23.08 -1.82 -15.52
C VAL A 484 -21.64 -1.50 -15.94
N ARG A 485 -21.25 -2.05 -17.08
CA ARG A 485 -20.03 -1.66 -17.75
C ARG A 485 -20.31 -0.43 -18.63
N VAL A 486 -19.50 0.60 -18.44
CA VAL A 486 -19.48 1.80 -19.29
C VAL A 486 -18.24 1.75 -20.17
N ASP A 487 -18.46 1.65 -21.47
CA ASP A 487 -17.40 1.69 -22.49
C ASP A 487 -17.15 3.15 -22.91
N VAL A 488 -15.90 3.52 -23.12
CA VAL A 488 -15.51 4.79 -23.73
C VAL A 488 -15.17 4.58 -25.20
N LEU A 489 -15.78 5.39 -26.06
CA LEU A 489 -15.53 5.34 -27.49
C LEU A 489 -14.91 6.67 -27.95
N ILE A 490 -13.82 6.58 -28.71
CA ILE A 490 -13.18 7.73 -29.36
C ILE A 490 -13.33 7.58 -30.86
N ASN A 491 -14.05 8.50 -31.48
CA ASN A 491 -14.44 8.45 -32.88
C ASN A 491 -15.25 7.21 -33.32
N GLY A 492 -15.81 6.47 -32.37
CA GLY A 492 -16.58 5.26 -32.59
C GLY A 492 -15.82 3.97 -32.23
N ASP A 493 -14.50 4.06 -32.02
CA ASP A 493 -13.68 2.93 -31.63
C ASP A 493 -13.66 2.83 -30.10
N LYS A 494 -13.86 1.64 -29.55
CA LYS A 494 -13.80 1.38 -28.10
C LYS A 494 -12.35 1.44 -27.63
N VAL A 495 -12.14 2.09 -26.49
CA VAL A 495 -10.85 2.10 -25.79
C VAL A 495 -11.01 1.25 -24.52
N ASP A 496 -10.49 0.03 -24.58
CA ASP A 496 -10.62 -0.97 -23.52
C ASP A 496 -10.04 -0.51 -22.18
N ALA A 497 -8.89 0.18 -22.21
CA ALA A 497 -8.21 0.73 -21.04
C ALA A 497 -8.98 1.84 -20.30
N LEU A 498 -10.04 2.40 -20.91
CA LEU A 498 -10.90 3.44 -20.31
C LEU A 498 -12.27 2.89 -19.88
N ALA A 499 -12.53 1.59 -20.05
CA ALA A 499 -13.77 0.98 -19.61
C ALA A 499 -13.85 0.95 -18.10
N MET A 500 -15.05 1.20 -17.54
CA MET A 500 -15.29 1.17 -16.10
C MET A 500 -16.54 0.35 -15.74
N ILE A 501 -16.59 -0.17 -14.52
CA ILE A 501 -17.78 -0.76 -13.92
C ILE A 501 -18.27 0.21 -12.84
N CYS A 502 -19.56 0.56 -12.87
CA CYS A 502 -20.17 1.43 -11.88
C CYS A 502 -21.63 1.08 -11.65
N HIS A 503 -22.20 1.61 -10.56
CA HIS A 503 -23.62 1.45 -10.28
C HIS A 503 -24.48 2.10 -11.38
N LEU A 504 -25.59 1.44 -11.75
CA LEU A 504 -26.45 1.88 -12.85
C LEU A 504 -26.93 3.33 -12.69
N ASP A 505 -27.33 3.71 -11.48
CA ASP A 505 -27.87 5.06 -11.20
C ASP A 505 -26.80 6.16 -11.35
N GLN A 506 -25.53 5.84 -11.10
CA GLN A 506 -24.40 6.77 -11.26
C GLN A 506 -23.81 6.78 -12.66
N SER A 507 -24.13 5.79 -13.49
CA SER A 507 -23.50 5.58 -14.80
C SER A 507 -23.59 6.78 -15.74
N ALA A 508 -24.73 7.47 -15.76
CA ALA A 508 -24.92 8.65 -16.60
C ALA A 508 -24.11 9.86 -16.12
N TYR A 509 -23.99 10.04 -14.79
CA TYR A 509 -23.20 11.10 -14.19
C TYR A 509 -21.70 10.84 -14.44
N ARG A 510 -21.17 9.67 -14.05
CA ARG A 510 -19.78 9.30 -14.23
C ARG A 510 -19.37 9.29 -15.71
N GLY A 511 -20.21 8.76 -16.60
CA GLY A 511 -19.96 8.78 -18.04
C GLY A 511 -19.88 10.18 -18.63
N ARG A 512 -20.69 11.15 -18.15
CA ARG A 512 -20.64 12.55 -18.56
C ARG A 512 -19.39 13.24 -18.08
N ALA A 513 -19.09 13.12 -16.78
CA ALA A 513 -17.91 13.73 -16.18
C ALA A 513 -16.61 13.21 -16.82
N LEU A 514 -16.52 11.89 -17.08
CA LEU A 514 -15.39 11.31 -17.81
C LEU A 514 -15.24 11.88 -19.22
N CYS A 515 -16.34 11.99 -20.00
CA CYS A 515 -16.29 12.58 -21.34
C CYS A 515 -15.88 14.06 -21.29
N GLU A 516 -16.26 14.81 -20.27
CA GLU A 516 -15.87 16.22 -20.09
C GLU A 516 -14.38 16.34 -19.76
N LYS A 517 -13.87 15.55 -18.83
CA LYS A 517 -12.45 15.49 -18.48
C LYS A 517 -11.59 15.06 -19.67
N MET A 518 -11.99 14.01 -20.37
CA MET A 518 -11.32 13.55 -21.60
C MET A 518 -11.27 14.64 -22.69
N LYS A 519 -12.31 15.44 -22.83
CA LYS A 519 -12.33 16.56 -23.78
C LYS A 519 -11.31 17.63 -23.44
N GLU A 520 -10.98 17.84 -22.17
CA GLU A 520 -9.97 18.79 -21.74
C GLU A 520 -8.55 18.26 -22.01
N LEU A 521 -8.33 16.97 -21.79
CA LEU A 521 -7.03 16.31 -21.88
C LEU A 521 -6.64 15.95 -23.31
N VAL A 522 -7.61 15.49 -24.14
CA VAL A 522 -7.32 15.10 -25.52
C VAL A 522 -6.97 16.33 -26.36
N PRO A 523 -5.77 16.39 -26.96
CA PRO A 523 -5.36 17.55 -27.74
C PRO A 523 -6.20 17.71 -29.00
N ARG A 524 -6.39 18.98 -29.44
CA ARG A 524 -7.12 19.28 -30.65
C ARG A 524 -6.38 18.74 -31.88
N GLN A 525 -7.05 17.90 -32.63
CA GLN A 525 -6.56 17.32 -33.89
C GLN A 525 -6.99 18.16 -35.12
N MET A 526 -6.55 17.76 -36.29
CA MET A 526 -6.97 18.39 -37.56
C MET A 526 -8.44 18.09 -37.95
N PHE A 527 -9.09 17.19 -37.21
CA PHE A 527 -10.50 16.79 -37.33
C PHE A 527 -11.20 16.82 -35.96
N ASP A 528 -12.54 16.79 -35.99
CA ASP A 528 -13.31 16.76 -34.74
C ASP A 528 -13.24 15.35 -34.14
N VAL A 529 -12.85 15.24 -32.85
CA VAL A 529 -12.79 13.98 -32.12
C VAL A 529 -14.05 13.85 -31.27
N ALA A 530 -14.83 12.81 -31.52
CA ALA A 530 -16.01 12.49 -30.72
C ALA A 530 -15.62 11.55 -29.58
N ILE A 531 -15.89 11.94 -28.35
CA ILE A 531 -15.71 11.14 -27.14
C ILE A 531 -17.10 10.77 -26.64
N GLN A 532 -17.36 9.48 -26.43
CA GLN A 532 -18.66 8.96 -26.05
C GLN A 532 -18.51 7.95 -24.93
N ALA A 533 -19.42 7.98 -23.97
CA ALA A 533 -19.62 6.92 -22.99
C ALA A 533 -20.88 6.14 -23.35
N ALA A 534 -20.80 4.81 -23.32
CA ALA A 534 -21.91 3.95 -23.72
C ALA A 534 -22.06 2.74 -22.80
N ILE A 535 -23.30 2.29 -22.60
CA ILE A 535 -23.64 1.01 -21.96
C ILE A 535 -24.14 0.09 -23.06
N GLY A 536 -23.36 -0.93 -23.40
CA GLY A 536 -23.61 -1.76 -24.57
C GLY A 536 -23.66 -0.91 -25.85
N ASN A 537 -24.81 -0.86 -26.52
CA ASN A 537 -25.02 -0.06 -27.73
C ASN A 537 -25.62 1.33 -27.47
N LYS A 538 -25.98 1.64 -26.23
CA LYS A 538 -26.65 2.90 -25.87
C LYS A 538 -25.63 3.94 -25.41
N VAL A 539 -25.46 5.01 -26.18
CA VAL A 539 -24.65 6.18 -25.79
C VAL A 539 -25.39 6.95 -24.69
N ILE A 540 -24.73 7.10 -23.52
CA ILE A 540 -25.24 7.80 -22.33
C ILE A 540 -24.68 9.22 -22.21
N ALA A 541 -23.47 9.47 -22.74
CA ALA A 541 -22.84 10.79 -22.75
C ALA A 541 -22.01 10.98 -24.02
N ARG A 542 -21.88 12.24 -24.46
CA ARG A 542 -21.06 12.59 -25.62
C ARG A 542 -20.48 13.98 -25.47
N GLN A 543 -19.18 14.09 -25.78
CA GLN A 543 -18.45 15.34 -25.93
C GLN A 543 -17.71 15.37 -27.26
N THR A 544 -17.29 16.55 -27.71
CA THR A 544 -16.55 16.68 -28.97
C THR A 544 -15.39 17.67 -28.79
N VAL A 545 -14.17 17.20 -29.04
CA VAL A 545 -12.99 18.06 -29.18
C VAL A 545 -12.99 18.65 -30.56
N LYS A 546 -13.16 19.97 -30.67
CA LYS A 546 -13.24 20.65 -31.97
C LYS A 546 -11.88 20.67 -32.67
N ALA A 547 -11.87 20.41 -33.98
CA ALA A 547 -10.67 20.47 -34.80
C ALA A 547 -9.96 21.83 -34.72
N LEU A 548 -8.66 21.79 -34.94
CA LEU A 548 -7.87 23.00 -35.21
C LEU A 548 -8.45 23.67 -36.47
N ARG A 549 -8.83 24.95 -36.37
CA ARG A 549 -9.38 25.72 -37.48
C ARG A 549 -8.32 26.65 -38.05
N LYS A 550 -7.90 26.40 -39.28
CA LYS A 550 -7.24 27.42 -40.09
C LYS A 550 -8.32 28.36 -40.63
N ASN A 551 -8.18 29.66 -40.41
CA ASN A 551 -9.11 30.64 -40.96
C ASN A 551 -8.89 30.74 -42.50
N VAL A 552 -9.54 29.84 -43.27
CA VAL A 552 -9.40 29.76 -44.72
C VAL A 552 -10.09 30.95 -45.43
N THR A 553 -10.91 31.72 -44.71
CA THR A 553 -11.63 32.88 -45.25
C THR A 553 -10.96 34.21 -44.88
N ALA A 554 -9.85 34.22 -44.12
CA ALA A 554 -9.14 35.43 -43.69
C ALA A 554 -8.64 36.30 -44.85
N LYS A 555 -8.34 35.68 -46.01
CA LYS A 555 -7.89 36.39 -47.23
C LYS A 555 -9.01 36.67 -48.23
N CYS A 556 -10.29 36.43 -47.89
CA CYS A 556 -11.42 36.74 -48.74
C CYS A 556 -11.91 38.16 -48.42
N TYR A 557 -11.43 39.15 -49.17
CA TYR A 557 -11.91 40.54 -49.12
C TYR A 557 -13.23 40.66 -49.90
N GLY A 558 -14.22 41.37 -49.33
CA GLY A 558 -15.50 41.68 -49.98
C GLY A 558 -16.55 40.57 -49.95
N GLY A 559 -17.76 40.86 -50.44
CA GLY A 559 -18.98 40.05 -50.30
C GLY A 559 -19.08 38.76 -51.12
N ASP A 560 -18.00 38.12 -51.54
CA ASP A 560 -18.06 36.85 -52.29
C ASP A 560 -18.44 35.67 -51.37
N VAL A 561 -19.76 35.55 -51.17
CA VAL A 561 -20.39 34.51 -50.33
C VAL A 561 -20.17 33.12 -50.95
N SER A 562 -20.12 33.02 -52.29
CA SER A 562 -19.96 31.76 -53.03
C SER A 562 -18.57 31.15 -52.79
N ARG A 563 -17.53 31.97 -52.84
CA ARG A 563 -16.14 31.57 -52.60
C ARG A 563 -15.93 31.17 -51.16
N LYS A 564 -16.51 31.92 -50.21
CA LYS A 564 -16.47 31.57 -48.78
C LYS A 564 -17.13 30.21 -48.51
N LYS A 565 -18.32 29.96 -49.08
CA LYS A 565 -19.01 28.67 -48.94
C LYS A 565 -18.17 27.53 -49.53
N LYS A 566 -17.58 27.71 -50.72
CA LYS A 566 -16.78 26.69 -51.42
C LYS A 566 -15.49 26.35 -50.63
N LEU A 567 -14.83 27.33 -50.01
CA LEU A 567 -13.65 27.12 -49.18
C LEU A 567 -13.99 26.41 -47.88
N LEU A 568 -15.10 26.75 -47.23
CA LEU A 568 -15.60 26.07 -46.01
C LEU A 568 -16.01 24.64 -46.30
N GLN A 569 -16.62 24.38 -47.47
CA GLN A 569 -17.00 23.03 -47.89
C GLN A 569 -15.79 22.15 -48.17
N LYS A 570 -14.77 22.65 -48.88
CA LYS A 570 -13.49 21.96 -49.09
C LYS A 570 -12.78 21.66 -47.75
N GLN A 571 -12.82 22.59 -46.82
CA GLN A 571 -12.27 22.36 -45.48
C GLN A 571 -13.03 21.25 -44.73
N LYS A 572 -14.36 21.22 -44.83
CA LYS A 572 -15.20 20.18 -44.24
C LYS A 572 -14.93 18.80 -44.83
N GLU A 573 -14.80 18.71 -46.16
CA GLU A 573 -14.46 17.48 -46.90
C GLU A 573 -13.05 16.99 -46.57
N GLY A 574 -12.07 17.91 -46.49
CA GLY A 574 -10.69 17.59 -46.06
C GLY A 574 -10.63 17.02 -44.66
N LYS A 575 -11.37 17.61 -43.71
CA LYS A 575 -11.49 17.09 -42.36
C LYS A 575 -12.12 15.70 -42.28
N LYS A 576 -13.16 15.45 -43.11
CA LYS A 576 -13.80 14.14 -43.19
C LYS A 576 -12.85 13.05 -43.70
N ARG A 577 -11.99 13.37 -44.69
CA ARG A 577 -10.95 12.44 -45.16
C ARG A 577 -9.86 12.20 -44.11
N MET A 578 -9.39 13.25 -43.44
CA MET A 578 -8.41 13.10 -42.35
C MET A 578 -8.91 12.24 -41.18
N LYS A 579 -10.19 12.35 -40.83
CA LYS A 579 -10.83 11.51 -39.82
C LYS A 579 -10.82 10.02 -40.18
N GLN A 580 -10.84 9.67 -41.45
CA GLN A 580 -10.83 8.28 -41.93
C GLN A 580 -9.43 7.64 -41.89
N VAL A 581 -8.37 8.43 -41.76
CA VAL A 581 -6.97 7.99 -41.88
C VAL A 581 -6.16 8.27 -40.60
N GLY A 582 -6.63 9.19 -39.74
CA GLY A 582 -5.89 9.62 -38.57
C GLY A 582 -6.25 8.86 -37.31
N ASN A 583 -5.27 8.27 -36.64
CA ASN A 583 -5.40 7.79 -35.28
C ASN A 583 -5.43 8.99 -34.32
N VAL A 584 -6.20 8.89 -33.25
CA VAL A 584 -6.23 9.89 -32.17
C VAL A 584 -5.18 9.54 -31.14
N GLU A 585 -4.23 10.42 -30.93
CA GLU A 585 -3.28 10.29 -29.81
C GLU A 585 -4.02 10.59 -28.50
N ILE A 586 -3.99 9.65 -27.58
CA ILE A 586 -4.58 9.77 -26.23
C ILE A 586 -3.41 10.00 -25.30
N PRO A 587 -3.31 11.14 -24.61
CA PRO A 587 -2.24 11.38 -23.65
C PRO A 587 -2.39 10.49 -22.42
N GLN A 588 -1.27 10.23 -21.73
CA GLN A 588 -1.20 9.36 -20.56
C GLN A 588 -2.17 9.80 -19.44
N GLU A 589 -2.27 11.11 -19.21
CA GLU A 589 -3.15 11.69 -18.20
C GLU A 589 -4.63 11.37 -18.44
N ALA A 590 -5.01 11.06 -19.68
CA ALA A 590 -6.39 10.70 -20.02
C ALA A 590 -6.79 9.33 -19.46
N PHE A 591 -5.84 8.39 -19.28
CA PHE A 591 -6.12 7.07 -18.69
C PHE A 591 -6.36 7.18 -17.17
N LEU A 592 -5.71 8.14 -16.52
CA LEU A 592 -5.93 8.45 -15.11
C LEU A 592 -7.15 9.37 -14.86
N ALA A 593 -7.72 9.95 -15.94
CA ALA A 593 -8.88 10.84 -15.84
C ALA A 593 -10.13 10.14 -15.24
N VAL A 594 -10.19 8.81 -15.37
CA VAL A 594 -11.26 7.99 -14.76
C VAL A 594 -11.28 8.12 -13.24
N LEU A 595 -10.10 8.33 -12.62
CA LEU A 595 -9.95 8.51 -11.17
C LEU A 595 -10.49 9.85 -10.65
N LYS A 596 -10.43 10.89 -11.50
CA LYS A 596 -10.73 12.28 -11.14
C LYS A 596 -12.14 12.72 -11.55
N VAL A 597 -13.03 11.75 -11.77
CA VAL A 597 -14.40 12.00 -12.23
C VAL A 597 -15.28 12.59 -11.11
N ASP A 598 -14.90 12.35 -9.85
CA ASP A 598 -15.68 12.76 -8.68
C ASP A 598 -15.16 14.06 -7.99
N ASP A 599 -14.14 14.73 -8.61
CA ASP A 599 -13.61 16.03 -8.14
C ASP A 599 -14.42 17.22 -8.65
#